data_9f08315a7f258a7cbc498de5353277ec
#
_entry.id   9f08315a7f258a7cbc498de5353277ec
#
_cell.length_a   1.000
_cell.length_b   1.000
_cell.length_c   1.000
_cell.angle_alpha   90.00
_cell.angle_beta   90.00
_cell.angle_gamma   90.00
#
_symmetry.space_group_name_H-M   'P 1'
#
loop_
_entity.id
_entity.type
_entity.pdbx_description
1 polymer ?
#
loop_
_entity_poly.entity_id
_entity_poly.type
_entity_poly.pdbx_seq_one_letter_code
_entity_poly.pdbx_strand_id
1 'polypeptide(L)'
;MKEKLDETVMAMRVARELKAGDYCNLGLGTPQMCASYIPEGVYVQAENGVIGYGPLVTTDNVEQADAGLIDAGGKFFTPAPGMCFFDMLTSFAMIRSGRLISILGGLQVSENGDLAVHSLSNTDEYPQVGGSMDLAWGAKRVIVTMTHESKDGKPKLVRSLTYPLTAAKCVNLIITDLAVIDVTANGLVLKEFAPGWSVEEIKSLTEARLSVADDVKVMEL
;
A
#
# COMPACT_ATOMS: atom_id res chain seq x y z
N MET A 1 -25.54 1.60 -9.19
CA MET A 1 -24.09 1.59 -9.40
C MET A 1 -23.59 0.20 -9.05
N LYS A 2 -22.63 -0.34 -9.78
CA LYS A 2 -21.97 -1.60 -9.42
C LYS A 2 -21.21 -1.40 -8.12
N GLU A 3 -21.16 -2.44 -7.30
CA GLU A 3 -20.45 -2.43 -6.03
C GLU A 3 -18.95 -2.47 -6.28
N LYS A 4 -18.21 -1.59 -5.60
CA LYS A 4 -16.75 -1.57 -5.53
C LYS A 4 -16.33 -2.31 -4.26
N LEU A 5 -15.12 -2.85 -4.24
CA LEU A 5 -14.60 -3.49 -3.03
C LEU A 5 -14.45 -2.45 -1.92
N ASP A 6 -14.81 -2.82 -0.72
CA ASP A 6 -14.54 -2.01 0.47
C ASP A 6 -13.05 -2.10 0.89
N GLU A 7 -12.64 -1.21 1.78
CA GLU A 7 -11.24 -1.14 2.25
C GLU A 7 -10.78 -2.41 2.97
N THR A 8 -11.70 -3.13 3.63
CA THR A 8 -11.40 -4.39 4.33
C THR A 8 -11.03 -5.47 3.32
N VAL A 9 -11.84 -5.62 2.27
CA VAL A 9 -11.59 -6.58 1.19
C VAL A 9 -10.32 -6.25 0.44
N MET A 10 -10.06 -4.96 0.18
CA MET A 10 -8.80 -4.51 -0.41
C MET A 10 -7.60 -4.89 0.47
N ALA A 11 -7.68 -4.65 1.78
CA ALA A 11 -6.63 -5.00 2.73
C ALA A 11 -6.37 -6.52 2.78
N MET A 12 -7.42 -7.34 2.75
CA MET A 12 -7.32 -8.80 2.67
C MET A 12 -6.61 -9.23 1.37
N ARG A 13 -6.99 -8.62 0.23
CA ARG A 13 -6.34 -8.92 -1.05
C ARG A 13 -4.87 -8.54 -1.05
N VAL A 14 -4.52 -7.37 -0.49
CA VAL A 14 -3.12 -6.91 -0.35
C VAL A 14 -2.31 -7.87 0.52
N ALA A 15 -2.86 -8.32 1.65
CA ALA A 15 -2.16 -9.23 2.57
C ALA A 15 -1.74 -10.56 1.91
N ARG A 16 -2.45 -11.02 0.89
CA ARG A 16 -2.08 -12.21 0.11
C ARG A 16 -0.80 -12.08 -0.71
N GLU A 17 -0.30 -10.86 -0.89
CA GLU A 17 0.98 -10.61 -1.56
C GLU A 17 2.19 -10.89 -0.65
N LEU A 18 1.95 -11.11 0.64
CA LEU A 18 2.96 -11.37 1.65
C LEU A 18 3.05 -12.86 1.96
N LYS A 19 4.26 -13.33 2.29
CA LYS A 19 4.53 -14.72 2.68
C LYS A 19 5.47 -14.78 3.88
N ALA A 20 5.46 -15.91 4.57
CA ALA A 20 6.35 -16.15 5.70
C ALA A 20 7.81 -15.82 5.35
N GLY A 21 8.48 -15.10 6.24
CA GLY A 21 9.83 -14.59 6.05
C GLY A 21 9.91 -13.19 5.41
N ASP A 22 8.79 -12.62 4.94
CA ASP A 22 8.78 -11.24 4.47
C ASP A 22 8.81 -10.25 5.63
N TYR A 23 9.46 -9.13 5.38
CA TYR A 23 9.45 -7.93 6.23
C TYR A 23 8.67 -6.86 5.50
N CYS A 24 7.67 -6.27 6.13
CA CYS A 24 6.86 -5.24 5.48
C CYS A 24 6.67 -4.00 6.35
N ASN A 25 6.48 -2.86 5.70
CA ASN A 25 6.04 -1.61 6.33
C ASN A 25 4.67 -1.25 5.75
N LEU A 26 3.77 -0.81 6.62
CA LEU A 26 2.39 -0.46 6.29
C LEU A 26 2.19 1.04 6.41
N GLY A 27 1.85 1.69 5.31
CA GLY A 27 1.43 3.08 5.28
C GLY A 27 0.09 3.30 5.98
N LEU A 28 -0.27 4.56 6.17
CA LEU A 28 -1.53 4.97 6.81
C LEU A 28 -2.77 4.61 5.96
N GLY A 29 -3.90 4.46 6.62
CA GLY A 29 -5.20 4.16 6.00
C GLY A 29 -5.35 2.68 5.62
N THR A 30 -5.83 2.41 4.41
CA THR A 30 -6.05 1.04 3.91
C THR A 30 -4.81 0.13 4.04
N PRO A 31 -3.56 0.58 3.76
CA PRO A 31 -2.37 -0.23 4.03
C PRO A 31 -2.27 -0.73 5.47
N GLN A 32 -2.55 0.11 6.47
CA GLN A 32 -2.48 -0.25 7.88
C GLN A 32 -3.51 -1.32 8.27
N MET A 33 -4.67 -1.34 7.61
CA MET A 33 -5.69 -2.37 7.83
C MET A 33 -5.19 -3.78 7.47
N CYS A 34 -4.19 -3.89 6.58
CA CYS A 34 -3.59 -5.17 6.22
C CYS A 34 -3.00 -5.90 7.44
N ALA A 35 -2.62 -5.17 8.50
CA ALA A 35 -2.04 -5.76 9.72
C ALA A 35 -2.92 -6.87 10.33
N SER A 36 -4.25 -6.77 10.18
CA SER A 36 -5.20 -7.76 10.68
C SER A 36 -5.28 -9.05 9.84
N TYR A 37 -4.67 -9.07 8.66
CA TYR A 37 -4.81 -10.16 7.67
C TYR A 37 -3.44 -10.72 7.23
N ILE A 38 -2.36 -10.23 7.82
CA ILE A 38 -1.00 -10.64 7.49
C ILE A 38 -0.80 -12.13 7.84
N PRO A 39 -0.25 -12.95 6.91
CA PRO A 39 0.06 -14.34 7.19
C PRO A 39 1.06 -14.51 8.33
N GLU A 40 0.97 -15.65 9.03
CA GLU A 40 1.96 -16.02 10.04
C GLU A 40 3.37 -16.05 9.45
N GLY A 41 4.35 -15.58 10.24
CA GLY A 41 5.76 -15.53 9.82
C GLY A 41 6.12 -14.30 8.98
N VAL A 42 5.21 -13.36 8.76
CA VAL A 42 5.52 -12.02 8.22
C VAL A 42 5.82 -11.07 9.37
N TYR A 43 6.85 -10.25 9.23
CA TYR A 43 7.28 -9.30 10.26
C TYR A 43 6.96 -7.87 9.84
N VAL A 44 6.09 -7.20 10.59
CA VAL A 44 5.75 -5.79 10.36
C VAL A 44 6.79 -4.89 11.01
N GLN A 45 7.26 -3.90 10.27
CA GLN A 45 8.14 -2.83 10.75
C GLN A 45 7.37 -1.52 10.75
N ALA A 46 7.52 -0.72 11.79
CA ALA A 46 7.05 0.66 11.82
C ALA A 46 8.24 1.62 11.84
N GLU A 47 8.16 2.71 11.08
CA GLU A 47 9.30 3.63 10.87
C GLU A 47 9.78 4.34 12.15
N ASN A 48 8.91 4.46 13.16
CA ASN A 48 9.28 5.01 14.47
C ASN A 48 10.22 4.11 15.29
N GLY A 49 10.55 2.90 14.83
CA GLY A 49 11.62 2.09 15.40
C GLY A 49 11.19 0.79 16.08
N VAL A 50 10.24 0.09 15.54
CA VAL A 50 9.85 -1.26 15.99
C VAL A 50 9.70 -2.22 14.84
N ILE A 51 10.01 -3.50 15.05
CA ILE A 51 9.79 -4.60 14.09
C ILE A 51 9.32 -5.86 14.80
N GLY A 52 8.46 -6.64 14.14
CA GLY A 52 7.97 -7.92 14.64
C GLY A 52 6.99 -7.79 15.79
N TYR A 53 6.28 -6.69 15.87
CA TYR A 53 5.24 -6.50 16.87
C TYR A 53 4.00 -7.36 16.57
N GLY A 54 3.19 -7.59 17.60
CA GLY A 54 1.97 -8.40 17.53
C GLY A 54 0.78 -7.67 16.90
N PRO A 55 -0.40 -8.26 16.98
CA PRO A 55 -1.63 -7.66 16.42
C PRO A 55 -1.89 -6.24 16.94
N LEU A 56 -2.56 -5.45 16.11
CA LEU A 56 -3.04 -4.13 16.53
C LEU A 56 -4.15 -4.29 17.59
N VAL A 57 -4.16 -3.36 18.53
CA VAL A 57 -5.22 -3.27 19.52
C VAL A 57 -6.48 -2.71 18.86
N THR A 58 -7.60 -3.37 19.09
CA THR A 58 -8.93 -3.01 18.59
C THR A 58 -9.86 -2.68 19.76
N THR A 59 -11.11 -2.37 19.48
CA THR A 59 -12.14 -2.17 20.51
C THR A 59 -12.40 -3.44 21.35
N ASP A 60 -12.15 -4.63 20.77
CA ASP A 60 -12.43 -5.91 21.41
C ASP A 60 -11.38 -6.33 22.44
N ASN A 61 -10.20 -5.69 22.42
CA ASN A 61 -9.08 -5.96 23.32
C ASN A 61 -8.40 -4.66 23.81
N VAL A 62 -9.18 -3.59 23.97
CA VAL A 62 -8.69 -2.25 24.33
C VAL A 62 -7.92 -2.23 25.66
N GLU A 63 -8.19 -3.17 26.55
CA GLU A 63 -7.48 -3.34 27.82
C GLU A 63 -5.99 -3.71 27.65
N GLN A 64 -5.59 -4.16 26.47
CA GLN A 64 -4.20 -4.46 26.12
C GLN A 64 -3.44 -3.24 25.58
N ALA A 65 -4.10 -2.09 25.49
CA ALA A 65 -3.46 -0.87 24.99
C ALA A 65 -2.39 -0.40 25.98
N ASP A 66 -1.17 -0.23 25.48
CA ASP A 66 -0.04 0.36 26.20
C ASP A 66 0.44 1.60 25.45
N ALA A 67 0.48 2.75 26.14
CA ALA A 67 0.93 4.00 25.54
C ALA A 67 2.40 3.99 25.07
N GLY A 68 3.21 3.05 25.56
CA GLY A 68 4.57 2.81 25.09
C GLY A 68 4.67 1.96 23.84
N LEU A 69 3.57 1.30 23.42
CA LEU A 69 3.51 0.39 22.29
C LEU A 69 2.61 0.94 21.16
N ILE A 70 3.15 1.93 20.45
CA ILE A 70 2.44 2.63 19.38
C ILE A 70 3.24 2.60 18.09
N ASP A 71 2.58 2.29 16.96
CA ASP A 71 3.21 2.31 15.64
C ASP A 71 3.30 3.74 15.08
N ALA A 72 3.97 3.88 13.93
CA ALA A 72 4.11 5.18 13.26
C ALA A 72 2.78 5.73 12.72
N GLY A 73 1.75 4.92 12.63
CA GLY A 73 0.39 5.31 12.23
C GLY A 73 -0.50 5.68 13.41
N GLY A 74 0.04 5.72 14.64
CA GLY A 74 -0.70 6.07 15.85
C GLY A 74 -1.61 4.95 16.39
N LYS A 75 -1.40 3.68 15.98
CA LYS A 75 -2.14 2.53 16.47
C LYS A 75 -1.36 1.80 17.55
N PHE A 76 -2.08 1.41 18.61
CA PHE A 76 -1.50 0.54 19.64
C PHE A 76 -1.35 -0.88 19.07
N PHE A 77 -0.26 -1.54 19.45
CA PHE A 77 -0.01 -2.95 19.14
C PHE A 77 0.32 -3.75 20.39
N THR A 78 0.17 -5.06 20.31
CA THR A 78 0.55 -5.96 21.38
C THR A 78 1.99 -6.44 21.22
N PRO A 79 2.70 -6.76 22.32
CA PRO A 79 4.02 -7.36 22.22
C PRO A 79 3.94 -8.76 21.61
N ALA A 80 5.00 -9.14 20.86
CA ALA A 80 5.16 -10.48 20.33
C ALA A 80 6.57 -11.01 20.57
N PRO A 81 6.75 -12.34 20.66
CA PRO A 81 8.08 -12.95 20.75
C PRO A 81 8.97 -12.55 19.59
N GLY A 82 10.18 -12.07 19.89
CA GLY A 82 11.12 -11.59 18.87
C GLY A 82 10.93 -10.13 18.43
N MET A 83 9.95 -9.42 18.97
CA MET A 83 9.80 -7.98 18.76
C MET A 83 11.07 -7.25 19.19
N CYS A 84 11.48 -6.26 18.40
CA CYS A 84 12.70 -5.51 18.63
C CYS A 84 12.47 -4.01 18.45
N PHE A 85 13.02 -3.20 19.36
CA PHE A 85 13.03 -1.74 19.26
C PHE A 85 14.40 -1.23 18.85
N PHE A 86 14.45 -0.15 18.12
CA PHE A 86 15.67 0.52 17.68
C PHE A 86 15.40 2.01 17.44
N ASP A 87 16.46 2.78 17.35
CA ASP A 87 16.37 4.21 17.07
C ASP A 87 15.91 4.48 15.62
N MET A 88 15.47 5.71 15.37
CA MET A 88 14.95 6.14 14.06
C MET A 88 15.99 6.04 12.95
N LEU A 89 17.28 6.28 13.21
CA LEU A 89 18.33 6.19 12.20
C LEU A 89 18.49 4.73 11.72
N THR A 90 18.48 3.79 12.67
CA THR A 90 18.50 2.35 12.39
C THR A 90 17.26 1.94 11.62
N SER A 91 16.08 2.44 12.00
CA SER A 91 14.82 2.20 11.29
C SER A 91 14.91 2.60 9.82
N PHE A 92 15.32 3.83 9.53
CA PHE A 92 15.46 4.33 8.17
C PHE A 92 16.60 3.65 7.39
N ALA A 93 17.67 3.22 8.06
CA ALA A 93 18.68 2.38 7.43
C ALA A 93 18.11 1.03 6.98
N MET A 94 17.22 0.41 7.79
CA MET A 94 16.49 -0.81 7.40
C MET A 94 15.56 -0.54 6.20
N ILE A 95 14.78 0.54 6.22
CA ILE A 95 13.89 0.93 5.11
C ILE A 95 14.69 1.06 3.81
N ARG A 96 15.83 1.74 3.83
CA ARG A 96 16.70 1.96 2.65
C ARG A 96 17.52 0.74 2.25
N SER A 97 17.44 -0.37 2.98
CA SER A 97 18.29 -1.56 2.74
C SER A 97 17.87 -2.41 1.52
N GLY A 98 16.72 -2.13 0.91
CA GLY A 98 16.16 -2.96 -0.17
C GLY A 98 15.64 -4.32 0.29
N ARG A 99 15.27 -4.47 1.57
CA ARG A 99 14.78 -5.74 2.14
C ARG A 99 13.30 -5.74 2.48
N LEU A 100 12.73 -4.56 2.73
CA LEU A 100 11.33 -4.41 3.11
C LEU A 100 10.41 -4.39 1.88
N ILE A 101 9.21 -4.90 2.07
CA ILE A 101 8.08 -4.66 1.18
C ILE A 101 7.31 -3.47 1.76
N SER A 102 7.15 -2.41 0.98
CA SER A 102 6.35 -1.26 1.38
C SER A 102 4.95 -1.35 0.80
N ILE A 103 3.94 -1.27 1.67
CA ILE A 103 2.54 -1.18 1.28
C ILE A 103 2.09 0.24 1.56
N LEU A 104 1.84 1.02 0.52
CA LEU A 104 1.58 2.45 0.60
C LEU A 104 0.20 2.78 0.05
N GLY A 105 -0.40 3.86 0.55
CA GLY A 105 -1.50 4.53 -0.11
C GLY A 105 -1.03 5.21 -1.40
N GLY A 106 -1.98 5.72 -2.19
CA GLY A 106 -1.66 6.50 -3.38
C GLY A 106 -2.73 7.55 -3.70
N LEU A 107 -2.28 8.72 -4.11
CA LEU A 107 -3.12 9.74 -4.73
C LEU A 107 -3.21 9.51 -6.24
N GLN A 108 -2.06 9.22 -6.88
CA GLN A 108 -1.94 8.81 -8.27
C GLN A 108 -0.74 7.89 -8.48
N VAL A 109 -0.86 7.00 -9.46
CA VAL A 109 0.26 6.22 -10.03
C VAL A 109 0.29 6.43 -11.53
N SER A 110 1.47 6.73 -12.10
CA SER A 110 1.63 6.88 -13.53
C SER A 110 1.80 5.54 -14.25
N GLU A 111 1.65 5.54 -15.58
CA GLU A 111 1.90 4.34 -16.41
C GLU A 111 3.33 3.80 -16.33
N ASN A 112 4.27 4.62 -15.84
CA ASN A 112 5.67 4.25 -15.63
C ASN A 112 5.97 3.80 -14.19
N GLY A 113 4.96 3.76 -13.31
CA GLY A 113 5.13 3.40 -11.91
C GLY A 113 5.65 4.53 -11.01
N ASP A 114 5.53 5.80 -11.43
CA ASP A 114 5.78 6.93 -10.54
C ASP A 114 4.66 7.05 -9.53
N LEU A 115 4.99 7.39 -8.29
CA LEU A 115 4.04 7.50 -7.18
C LEU A 115 3.88 8.96 -6.73
N ALA A 116 2.63 9.39 -6.58
CA ALA A 116 2.25 10.59 -5.82
C ALA A 116 1.39 10.17 -4.63
N VAL A 117 1.83 10.49 -3.40
CA VAL A 117 1.09 10.12 -2.18
C VAL A 117 1.09 11.22 -1.11
N HIS A 118 2.05 12.14 -1.12
CA HIS A 118 2.28 13.04 0.00
C HIS A 118 1.60 14.40 -0.10
N SER A 119 1.16 14.82 -1.30
CA SER A 119 0.56 16.15 -1.51
C SER A 119 -0.30 16.18 -2.76
N LEU A 120 -1.35 17.02 -2.73
CA LEU A 120 -2.23 17.30 -3.87
C LEU A 120 -1.74 18.48 -4.74
N SER A 121 -0.74 19.25 -4.28
CA SER A 121 -0.28 20.46 -4.95
C SER A 121 1.16 20.79 -4.58
N ASN A 122 1.90 21.38 -5.50
CA ASN A 122 3.24 21.94 -5.22
C ASN A 122 3.20 23.16 -4.29
N THR A 123 2.01 23.71 -4.03
CA THR A 123 1.80 24.84 -3.11
C THR A 123 1.13 24.40 -1.80
N ASP A 124 1.10 23.11 -1.51
CA ASP A 124 0.58 22.57 -0.26
C ASP A 124 1.49 23.02 0.90
N GLU A 125 0.90 23.74 1.85
CA GLU A 125 1.63 24.25 3.03
C GLU A 125 1.94 23.12 4.04
N TYR A 126 1.20 22.02 4.01
CA TYR A 126 1.28 20.92 4.97
C TYR A 126 1.32 19.55 4.28
N PRO A 127 2.33 19.27 3.44
CA PRO A 127 2.43 17.98 2.76
C PRO A 127 2.66 16.84 3.76
N GLN A 128 1.96 15.75 3.55
CA GLN A 128 2.03 14.55 4.41
C GLN A 128 3.19 13.63 3.99
N VAL A 129 4.42 14.13 4.05
CA VAL A 129 5.59 13.40 3.53
C VAL A 129 5.89 12.16 4.37
N GLY A 130 6.02 12.32 5.71
CA GLY A 130 6.43 11.23 6.60
C GLY A 130 7.64 10.47 6.06
N GLY A 131 7.62 9.15 6.15
CA GLY A 131 8.61 8.26 5.55
C GLY A 131 8.34 7.85 4.11
N SER A 132 7.31 8.42 3.45
CA SER A 132 6.81 7.92 2.16
C SER A 132 7.85 7.86 1.05
N MET A 133 8.76 8.85 0.97
CA MET A 133 9.82 8.87 -0.04
C MET A 133 10.84 7.75 0.19
N ASP A 134 11.26 7.55 1.44
CA ASP A 134 12.21 6.49 1.81
C ASP A 134 11.60 5.11 1.62
N LEU A 135 10.34 4.94 2.05
CA LEU A 135 9.59 3.69 1.89
C LEU A 135 9.35 3.34 0.42
N ALA A 136 9.06 4.33 -0.42
CA ALA A 136 8.85 4.11 -1.85
C ALA A 136 10.16 3.82 -2.59
N TRP A 137 11.25 4.53 -2.27
CA TRP A 137 12.52 4.38 -2.99
C TRP A 137 13.38 3.24 -2.44
N GLY A 138 13.37 3.02 -1.12
CA GLY A 138 14.26 2.09 -0.43
C GLY A 138 13.74 0.64 -0.35
N ALA A 139 12.50 0.39 -0.74
CA ALA A 139 11.91 -0.94 -0.62
C ALA A 139 12.39 -1.93 -1.68
N LYS A 140 12.37 -3.21 -1.32
CA LYS A 140 12.51 -4.33 -2.26
C LYS A 140 11.34 -4.41 -3.25
N ARG A 141 10.14 -4.10 -2.78
CA ARG A 141 8.89 -4.13 -3.54
C ARG A 141 7.94 -3.09 -2.96
N VAL A 142 7.31 -2.31 -3.82
CA VAL A 142 6.29 -1.33 -3.46
C VAL A 142 4.94 -1.79 -3.99
N ILE A 143 3.99 -1.99 -3.08
CA ILE A 143 2.59 -2.27 -3.37
C ILE A 143 1.79 -1.02 -3.03
N VAL A 144 1.04 -0.49 -3.98
CA VAL A 144 0.14 0.64 -3.74
C VAL A 144 -1.28 0.14 -3.64
N THR A 145 -1.99 0.51 -2.53
CA THR A 145 -3.42 0.28 -2.43
C THR A 145 -4.18 1.59 -2.32
N MET A 146 -5.16 1.77 -3.18
CA MET A 146 -5.93 3.01 -3.29
C MET A 146 -7.26 2.76 -4.03
N THR A 147 -8.22 3.66 -3.94
CA THR A 147 -9.39 3.62 -4.82
C THR A 147 -8.96 3.84 -6.28
N HIS A 148 -9.65 3.23 -7.23
CA HIS A 148 -9.34 3.34 -8.67
C HIS A 148 -9.58 4.77 -9.20
N GLU A 149 -10.60 5.41 -8.65
CA GLU A 149 -10.98 6.78 -8.92
C GLU A 149 -10.93 7.63 -7.65
N SER A 150 -10.78 8.92 -7.82
CA SER A 150 -10.95 9.91 -6.75
C SER A 150 -12.44 10.11 -6.42
N LYS A 151 -12.74 10.82 -5.35
CA LYS A 151 -14.13 11.09 -4.92
C LYS A 151 -14.95 11.89 -5.96
N ASP A 152 -14.27 12.64 -6.82
CA ASP A 152 -14.86 13.41 -7.92
C ASP A 152 -14.85 12.61 -9.26
N GLY A 153 -14.61 11.29 -9.22
CA GLY A 153 -14.71 10.40 -10.37
C GLY A 153 -13.54 10.50 -11.35
N LYS A 154 -12.39 11.08 -10.95
CA LYS A 154 -11.21 11.14 -11.82
C LYS A 154 -10.34 9.91 -11.66
N PRO A 155 -9.77 9.39 -12.74
CA PRO A 155 -8.81 8.28 -12.68
C PRO A 155 -7.62 8.61 -11.79
N LYS A 156 -7.17 7.64 -10.99
CA LYS A 156 -5.94 7.74 -10.19
C LYS A 156 -4.77 6.98 -10.85
N LEU A 157 -5.07 6.16 -11.85
CA LEU A 157 -4.09 5.53 -12.74
C LEU A 157 -3.97 6.40 -13.99
N VAL A 158 -2.89 7.16 -14.10
CA VAL A 158 -2.73 8.25 -15.06
C VAL A 158 -1.53 8.02 -15.99
N ARG A 159 -1.52 8.67 -17.16
CA ARG A 159 -0.34 8.62 -18.05
C ARG A 159 0.87 9.27 -17.39
N SER A 160 0.65 10.44 -16.80
CA SER A 160 1.67 11.20 -16.07
C SER A 160 1.05 11.81 -14.82
N LEU A 161 1.81 11.88 -13.75
CA LEU A 161 1.34 12.48 -12.50
C LEU A 161 0.95 13.94 -12.71
N THR A 162 -0.18 14.34 -12.12
CA THR A 162 -0.60 15.74 -11.99
C THR A 162 -0.34 16.29 -10.59
N TYR A 163 -0.11 15.39 -9.63
CA TYR A 163 0.30 15.72 -8.27
C TYR A 163 1.81 15.63 -8.09
N PRO A 164 2.37 16.22 -7.02
CA PRO A 164 3.81 16.19 -6.76
C PRO A 164 4.35 14.77 -6.68
N LEU A 165 5.47 14.54 -7.35
CA LEU A 165 6.16 13.26 -7.37
C LEU A 165 6.71 12.92 -5.98
N THR A 166 6.33 11.75 -5.44
CA THR A 166 6.92 11.19 -4.22
C THR A 166 8.16 10.36 -4.54
N ALA A 167 8.03 9.41 -5.46
CA ALA A 167 9.16 8.61 -5.94
C ALA A 167 8.92 8.15 -7.38
N ALA A 168 9.98 8.15 -8.19
CA ALA A 168 9.92 7.76 -9.59
C ALA A 168 10.11 6.26 -9.76
N LYS A 169 9.30 5.65 -10.64
CA LYS A 169 9.43 4.25 -11.10
C LYS A 169 9.60 3.23 -9.97
N CYS A 170 8.92 3.47 -8.85
CA CYS A 170 9.06 2.67 -7.65
C CYS A 170 7.96 1.61 -7.47
N VAL A 171 6.78 1.83 -8.05
CA VAL A 171 5.62 0.95 -7.86
C VAL A 171 5.80 -0.34 -8.65
N ASN A 172 5.53 -1.48 -8.00
CA ASN A 172 5.59 -2.80 -8.63
C ASN A 172 4.19 -3.41 -8.81
N LEU A 173 3.27 -3.14 -7.88
CA LEU A 173 1.91 -3.68 -7.89
C LEU A 173 0.93 -2.61 -7.41
N ILE A 174 -0.23 -2.54 -8.05
CA ILE A 174 -1.33 -1.67 -7.67
C ILE A 174 -2.55 -2.53 -7.39
N ILE A 175 -3.16 -2.34 -6.21
CA ILE A 175 -4.41 -3.00 -5.83
C ILE A 175 -5.43 -1.91 -5.53
N THR A 176 -6.52 -1.92 -6.30
CA THR A 176 -7.59 -0.95 -6.14
C THR A 176 -8.88 -1.63 -5.70
N ASP A 177 -9.89 -0.84 -5.43
CA ASP A 177 -11.28 -1.28 -5.23
C ASP A 177 -11.91 -1.96 -6.46
N LEU A 178 -11.18 -2.00 -7.61
CA LEU A 178 -11.65 -2.57 -8.87
C LEU A 178 -10.69 -3.58 -9.51
N ALA A 179 -9.39 -3.53 -9.22
CA ALA A 179 -8.40 -4.27 -9.99
C ALA A 179 -7.10 -4.55 -9.26
N VAL A 180 -6.40 -5.59 -9.68
CA VAL A 180 -4.98 -5.85 -9.39
C VAL A 180 -4.20 -5.65 -10.70
N ILE A 181 -3.18 -4.80 -10.65
CA ILE A 181 -2.44 -4.33 -11.82
C ILE A 181 -0.95 -4.40 -11.53
N ASP A 182 -0.23 -5.18 -12.33
CA ASP A 182 1.23 -5.20 -12.33
C ASP A 182 1.79 -3.96 -13.01
N VAL A 183 2.87 -3.43 -12.46
CA VAL A 183 3.68 -2.38 -13.10
C VAL A 183 4.92 -3.03 -13.68
N THR A 184 5.04 -3.00 -14.99
CA THR A 184 6.13 -3.65 -15.74
C THR A 184 6.98 -2.63 -16.49
N ALA A 185 8.10 -3.06 -17.03
CA ALA A 185 8.91 -2.21 -17.92
C ALA A 185 8.16 -1.73 -19.17
N ASN A 186 7.07 -2.43 -19.55
CA ASN A 186 6.25 -2.11 -20.71
C ASN A 186 4.95 -1.38 -20.37
N GLY A 187 4.78 -0.95 -19.10
CA GLY A 187 3.59 -0.27 -18.61
C GLY A 187 2.72 -1.14 -17.70
N LEU A 188 1.47 -0.75 -17.53
CA LEU A 188 0.52 -1.38 -16.63
C LEU A 188 -0.13 -2.62 -17.27
N VAL A 189 -0.28 -3.69 -16.48
CA VAL A 189 -0.87 -4.97 -16.90
C VAL A 189 -1.97 -5.37 -15.93
N LEU A 190 -3.20 -5.43 -16.39
CA LEU A 190 -4.35 -5.91 -15.60
C LEU A 190 -4.22 -7.40 -15.36
N LYS A 191 -4.17 -7.82 -14.09
CA LYS A 191 -4.09 -9.22 -13.65
C LYS A 191 -5.41 -9.75 -13.13
N GLU A 192 -6.11 -8.93 -12.34
CA GLU A 192 -7.37 -9.32 -11.74
C GLU A 192 -8.33 -8.12 -11.77
N PHE A 193 -9.62 -8.41 -11.84
CA PHE A 193 -10.68 -7.41 -11.74
C PHE A 193 -11.74 -7.83 -10.72
N ALA A 194 -12.40 -6.86 -10.11
CA ALA A 194 -13.38 -7.08 -9.05
C ALA A 194 -14.62 -7.83 -9.58
N PRO A 195 -15.26 -8.70 -8.77
CA PRO A 195 -16.48 -9.40 -9.15
C PRO A 195 -17.56 -8.42 -9.63
N GLY A 196 -18.26 -8.80 -10.70
CA GLY A 196 -19.30 -7.97 -11.32
C GLY A 196 -18.81 -6.89 -12.26
N TRP A 197 -17.49 -6.67 -12.40
CA TRP A 197 -16.87 -5.75 -13.35
C TRP A 197 -16.33 -6.50 -14.59
N SER A 198 -16.07 -5.78 -15.66
CA SER A 198 -15.42 -6.32 -16.86
C SER A 198 -14.11 -5.60 -17.15
N VAL A 199 -13.27 -6.23 -17.97
CA VAL A 199 -12.00 -5.66 -18.42
C VAL A 199 -12.20 -4.32 -19.13
N GLU A 200 -13.25 -4.21 -19.95
CA GLU A 200 -13.58 -2.99 -20.70
C GLU A 200 -13.96 -1.85 -19.77
N GLU A 201 -14.73 -2.15 -18.73
CA GLU A 201 -15.09 -1.16 -17.71
C GLU A 201 -13.85 -0.66 -16.94
N ILE A 202 -12.97 -1.56 -16.52
CA ILE A 202 -11.71 -1.17 -15.84
C ILE A 202 -10.87 -0.27 -16.77
N LYS A 203 -10.73 -0.64 -18.04
CA LYS A 203 -10.01 0.18 -19.03
C LYS A 203 -10.64 1.56 -19.20
N SER A 204 -11.96 1.66 -19.18
CA SER A 204 -12.65 2.94 -19.35
C SER A 204 -12.45 3.91 -18.18
N LEU A 205 -12.17 3.37 -16.97
CA LEU A 205 -11.89 4.12 -15.75
C LEU A 205 -10.39 4.37 -15.52
N THR A 206 -9.53 3.90 -16.42
CA THR A 206 -8.07 4.03 -16.35
C THR A 206 -7.58 4.98 -17.44
N GLU A 207 -6.94 6.09 -17.08
CA GLU A 207 -6.36 7.02 -18.07
C GLU A 207 -5.03 6.47 -18.65
N ALA A 208 -4.23 5.80 -17.82
CA ALA A 208 -2.99 5.16 -18.24
C ALA A 208 -3.24 4.05 -19.26
N ARG A 209 -2.24 3.75 -20.09
CA ARG A 209 -2.31 2.59 -20.98
C ARG A 209 -2.33 1.31 -20.14
N LEU A 210 -3.37 0.51 -20.29
CA LEU A 210 -3.58 -0.73 -19.57
C LEU A 210 -3.65 -1.90 -20.55
N SER A 211 -2.62 -2.73 -20.57
CA SER A 211 -2.64 -4.04 -21.21
C SER A 211 -3.34 -5.06 -20.33
N VAL A 212 -3.68 -6.21 -20.88
CA VAL A 212 -4.37 -7.28 -20.16
C VAL A 212 -3.50 -8.52 -20.19
N ALA A 213 -3.34 -9.16 -19.06
CA ALA A 213 -2.61 -10.42 -18.99
C ALA A 213 -3.38 -11.54 -19.67
N ASP A 214 -2.66 -12.50 -20.27
CA ASP A 214 -3.28 -13.66 -20.91
C ASP A 214 -4.08 -14.52 -19.92
N ASP A 215 -3.70 -14.51 -18.65
CA ASP A 215 -4.29 -15.22 -17.52
C ASP A 215 -5.17 -14.32 -16.62
N VAL A 216 -5.66 -13.18 -17.15
CA VAL A 216 -6.53 -12.27 -16.40
C VAL A 216 -7.75 -13.00 -15.86
N LYS A 217 -8.07 -12.76 -14.60
CA LYS A 217 -9.17 -13.44 -13.90
C LYS A 217 -9.97 -12.51 -12.99
N VAL A 218 -11.13 -12.98 -12.57
CA VAL A 218 -11.88 -12.34 -11.48
C VAL A 218 -11.09 -12.48 -10.19
N MET A 219 -11.03 -11.41 -9.41
CA MET A 219 -10.35 -11.40 -8.11
C MET A 219 -11.01 -12.42 -7.18
N GLU A 220 -10.22 -13.32 -6.63
CA GLU A 220 -10.62 -14.21 -5.56
C GLU A 220 -10.50 -13.46 -4.23
N LEU A 221 -11.58 -13.43 -3.45
CA LEU A 221 -11.70 -12.68 -2.21
C LEU A 221 -11.64 -13.61 -0.98
#